data_a4cec2abe7c04ce47fd4c919f4a45a71
#
_entry.id   a4cec2abe7c04ce47fd4c919f4a45a71
#
_cell.length_a   1.000
_cell.length_b   1.000
_cell.length_c   1.000
_cell.angle_alpha   90.00
_cell.angle_beta   90.00
_cell.angle_gamma   90.00
#
_symmetry.space_group_name_H-M   'P 1'
#
loop_
_entity.id
_entity.type
_entity.pdbx_description
1 polymer ?
#
loop_
_entity_poly.entity_id
_entity_poly.type
_entity_poly.pdbx_seq_one_letter_code
_entity_poly.pdbx_strand_id
1 'polypeptide(L)'
;MNENFLLRRWARNAVYRIGFPGDREKIYRELMDHMEDHRDALMEQGMTEREACEAVEKAMGDPWAVARELEKIHRPFWGYFLRATRIILVLLLLVALIPLDRYLQEHAFQSPHFRGWDVYASDSYGENVNRTLLHISEPGCAFESDGYTFTATKAVVFREEEYDRTTFQCRIRAFNPRPWAVRTEVGNWFWAEDSLGIYYYSQYETAQNEDPRKPSVNGWAVTEGVFADTYELWINDFPDADWVKFHYTRDGRDEMLFIDLTGGEAG
;
A
#
# COMPACT_ATOMS: atom_id res chain seq x y z
N MET A 1 47.96 -33.37 -25.34
CA MET A 1 46.78 -33.78 -24.54
C MET A 1 46.68 -32.76 -23.43
N ASN A 2 45.53 -32.12 -23.23
CA ASN A 2 45.43 -30.99 -22.30
C ASN A 2 45.64 -31.53 -20.87
N GLU A 3 46.75 -31.16 -20.22
CA GLU A 3 47.22 -31.76 -18.96
C GLU A 3 46.25 -31.51 -17.81
N ASN A 4 45.49 -30.42 -17.86
CA ASN A 4 44.36 -30.16 -16.95
C ASN A 4 43.17 -31.15 -17.13
N PHE A 5 43.22 -32.08 -18.09
CA PHE A 5 42.15 -33.04 -18.27
C PHE A 5 42.00 -34.00 -17.08
N LEU A 6 43.10 -34.38 -16.44
CA LEU A 6 43.09 -35.27 -15.28
C LEU A 6 42.34 -34.60 -14.11
N LEU A 7 42.68 -33.36 -13.77
CA LEU A 7 42.08 -32.60 -12.69
C LEU A 7 40.58 -32.37 -12.93
N ARG A 8 40.24 -31.96 -14.16
CA ARG A 8 38.82 -31.76 -14.56
C ARG A 8 38.00 -33.05 -14.49
N ARG A 9 38.56 -34.17 -14.89
CA ARG A 9 37.92 -35.48 -14.79
C ARG A 9 37.68 -35.85 -13.33
N TRP A 10 38.70 -35.69 -12.48
CA TRP A 10 38.59 -35.93 -11.05
C TRP A 10 37.50 -35.09 -10.42
N ALA A 11 37.53 -33.78 -10.62
CA ALA A 11 36.55 -32.84 -10.07
C ALA A 11 35.10 -33.15 -10.50
N ARG A 12 34.89 -33.46 -11.80
CA ARG A 12 33.57 -33.88 -12.31
C ARG A 12 33.04 -35.13 -11.61
N ASN A 13 33.91 -36.11 -11.37
CA ASN A 13 33.52 -37.33 -10.68
C ASN A 13 33.21 -37.07 -9.21
N ALA A 14 33.96 -36.19 -8.54
CA ALA A 14 33.75 -35.82 -7.16
C ALA A 14 32.39 -35.09 -6.94
N VAL A 15 31.94 -34.27 -7.89
CA VAL A 15 30.66 -33.54 -7.76
C VAL A 15 29.46 -34.24 -8.40
N TYR A 16 29.69 -35.41 -9.05
CA TYR A 16 28.65 -36.10 -9.83
C TYR A 16 27.36 -36.40 -9.04
N ARG A 17 27.48 -36.70 -7.75
CA ARG A 17 26.34 -37.06 -6.88
C ARG A 17 25.60 -35.86 -6.28
N ILE A 18 26.11 -34.67 -6.47
CA ILE A 18 25.44 -33.46 -5.99
C ILE A 18 24.20 -33.22 -6.86
N GLY A 19 23.01 -33.37 -6.25
CA GLY A 19 21.73 -33.31 -6.97
C GLY A 19 21.28 -31.88 -7.37
N PHE A 20 21.69 -30.83 -6.63
CA PHE A 20 21.34 -29.45 -6.96
C PHE A 20 22.38 -28.81 -7.89
N PRO A 21 22.02 -28.39 -9.12
CA PRO A 21 22.99 -27.88 -10.09
C PRO A 21 23.80 -26.66 -9.62
N GLY A 22 23.19 -25.76 -8.82
CA GLY A 22 23.88 -24.59 -8.31
C GLY A 22 25.03 -24.93 -7.35
N ASP A 23 24.82 -25.91 -6.46
CA ASP A 23 25.86 -26.38 -5.53
C ASP A 23 26.92 -27.17 -6.30
N ARG A 24 26.51 -28.01 -7.26
CA ARG A 24 27.44 -28.77 -8.09
C ARG A 24 28.43 -27.88 -8.79
N GLU A 25 27.96 -26.82 -9.43
CA GLU A 25 28.83 -25.88 -10.16
C GLU A 25 29.75 -25.09 -9.21
N LYS A 26 29.22 -24.70 -8.05
CA LYS A 26 30.02 -24.00 -7.02
C LYS A 26 31.14 -24.88 -6.49
N ILE A 27 30.82 -26.08 -6.05
CA ILE A 27 31.79 -27.03 -5.50
C ILE A 27 32.79 -27.48 -6.57
N TYR A 28 32.34 -27.67 -7.84
CA TYR A 28 33.25 -27.95 -8.94
C TYR A 28 34.32 -26.87 -9.09
N ARG A 29 33.94 -25.59 -9.05
CA ARG A 29 34.90 -24.48 -9.15
C ARG A 29 35.85 -24.46 -7.94
N GLU A 30 35.33 -24.57 -6.72
CA GLU A 30 36.15 -24.59 -5.51
C GLU A 30 37.18 -25.74 -5.54
N LEU A 31 36.79 -26.93 -6.00
CA LEU A 31 37.72 -28.06 -6.14
C LEU A 31 38.76 -27.81 -7.24
N MET A 32 38.36 -27.23 -8.36
CA MET A 32 39.29 -26.90 -9.46
C MET A 32 40.31 -25.86 -9.00
N ASP A 33 39.85 -24.76 -8.38
CA ASP A 33 40.72 -23.71 -7.88
C ASP A 33 41.75 -24.29 -6.88
N HIS A 34 41.31 -25.11 -5.93
CA HIS A 34 42.20 -25.77 -4.97
C HIS A 34 43.21 -26.72 -5.64
N MET A 35 42.80 -27.48 -6.64
CA MET A 35 43.71 -28.38 -7.36
C MET A 35 44.70 -27.63 -8.26
N GLU A 36 44.28 -26.53 -8.86
CA GLU A 36 45.14 -25.66 -9.66
C GLU A 36 46.17 -24.96 -8.79
N ASP A 37 45.79 -24.43 -7.62
CA ASP A 37 46.70 -23.84 -6.64
C ASP A 37 47.74 -24.87 -6.18
N HIS A 38 47.33 -26.09 -5.89
CA HIS A 38 48.25 -27.17 -5.45
C HIS A 38 49.21 -27.59 -6.59
N ARG A 39 48.70 -27.69 -7.83
CA ARG A 39 49.55 -27.97 -9.03
C ARG A 39 50.63 -26.87 -9.17
N ASP A 40 50.21 -25.60 -9.10
CA ASP A 40 51.12 -24.48 -9.32
C ASP A 40 52.21 -24.43 -8.22
N ALA A 41 51.87 -24.72 -6.97
CA ALA A 41 52.85 -24.84 -5.88
C ALA A 41 53.85 -25.98 -6.13
N LEU A 42 53.44 -27.10 -6.70
CA LEU A 42 54.38 -28.20 -7.05
C LEU A 42 55.26 -27.84 -8.25
N MET A 43 54.74 -27.10 -9.21
CA MET A 43 55.53 -26.59 -10.32
C MET A 43 56.58 -25.59 -9.90
N GLU A 44 56.28 -24.74 -8.93
CA GLU A 44 57.26 -23.82 -8.29
C GLU A 44 58.42 -24.60 -7.58
N GLN A 45 58.15 -25.82 -7.12
CA GLN A 45 59.14 -26.73 -6.57
C GLN A 45 59.99 -27.48 -7.61
N GLY A 46 59.74 -27.19 -8.92
CA GLY A 46 60.51 -27.74 -10.05
C GLY A 46 59.93 -28.96 -10.69
N MET A 47 58.68 -29.36 -10.38
CA MET A 47 57.99 -30.43 -11.08
C MET A 47 57.52 -29.97 -12.45
N THR A 48 57.51 -30.91 -13.39
CA THR A 48 56.81 -30.65 -14.69
C THR A 48 55.30 -30.60 -14.46
N GLU A 49 54.58 -29.89 -15.33
CA GLU A 49 53.12 -29.78 -15.24
C GLU A 49 52.39 -31.13 -15.16
N ARG A 50 52.89 -32.11 -15.91
CA ARG A 50 52.34 -33.46 -15.90
C ARG A 50 52.56 -34.18 -14.58
N GLU A 51 53.78 -34.12 -14.04
CA GLU A 51 54.13 -34.72 -12.72
C GLU A 51 53.32 -34.04 -11.59
N ALA A 52 53.17 -32.71 -11.64
CA ALA A 52 52.37 -31.98 -10.71
C ALA A 52 50.87 -32.36 -10.74
N CYS A 53 50.28 -32.51 -11.95
CA CYS A 53 48.90 -32.97 -12.09
C CYS A 53 48.66 -34.38 -11.57
N GLU A 54 49.58 -35.32 -11.86
CA GLU A 54 49.53 -36.70 -11.37
C GLU A 54 49.70 -36.74 -9.81
N ALA A 55 50.56 -35.90 -9.24
CA ALA A 55 50.76 -35.78 -7.81
C ALA A 55 49.50 -35.20 -7.11
N VAL A 56 48.88 -34.16 -7.68
CA VAL A 56 47.64 -33.59 -7.16
C VAL A 56 46.48 -34.60 -7.21
N GLU A 57 46.26 -35.30 -8.35
CA GLU A 57 45.22 -36.34 -8.45
C GLU A 57 45.42 -37.42 -7.36
N LYS A 58 46.64 -37.82 -7.13
CA LYS A 58 46.99 -38.82 -6.10
C LYS A 58 46.76 -38.28 -4.70
N ALA A 59 47.11 -37.03 -4.44
CA ALA A 59 46.91 -36.36 -3.10
C ALA A 59 45.44 -36.19 -2.77
N MET A 60 44.60 -35.88 -3.78
CA MET A 60 43.14 -35.74 -3.64
C MET A 60 42.39 -37.05 -3.38
N GLY A 61 43.02 -38.21 -3.66
CA GLY A 61 42.46 -39.53 -3.38
C GLY A 61 41.33 -39.96 -4.32
N ASP A 62 40.44 -40.84 -3.83
CA ASP A 62 39.37 -41.40 -4.66
C ASP A 62 38.21 -40.39 -4.82
N PRO A 63 37.92 -39.90 -6.06
CA PRO A 63 36.86 -38.94 -6.30
C PRO A 63 35.47 -39.48 -5.94
N TRP A 64 35.25 -40.78 -5.99
CA TRP A 64 33.97 -41.41 -5.64
C TRP A 64 33.75 -41.43 -4.10
N ALA A 65 34.82 -41.52 -3.33
CA ALA A 65 34.75 -41.41 -1.87
C ALA A 65 34.32 -39.97 -1.48
N VAL A 66 34.96 -38.98 -2.13
CA VAL A 66 34.59 -37.55 -1.93
C VAL A 66 33.15 -37.29 -2.38
N ALA A 67 32.73 -37.85 -3.52
CA ALA A 67 31.36 -37.70 -4.02
C ALA A 67 30.30 -38.20 -2.98
N ARG A 68 30.58 -39.32 -2.31
CA ARG A 68 29.67 -39.84 -1.26
C ARG A 68 29.56 -38.96 -0.07
N GLU A 69 30.63 -38.30 0.36
CA GLU A 69 30.61 -37.38 1.48
C GLU A 69 29.90 -36.07 1.11
N LEU A 70 30.18 -35.52 -0.09
CA LEU A 70 29.52 -34.33 -0.58
C LEU A 70 27.99 -34.54 -0.76
N GLU A 71 27.55 -35.73 -1.20
CA GLU A 71 26.13 -36.08 -1.32
C GLU A 71 25.39 -35.98 0.03
N LYS A 72 26.04 -36.37 1.14
CA LYS A 72 25.44 -36.31 2.47
C LYS A 72 25.23 -34.86 2.95
N ILE A 73 26.17 -33.98 2.61
CA ILE A 73 26.16 -32.57 3.03
C ILE A 73 25.26 -31.74 2.13
N HIS A 74 25.36 -31.93 0.81
CA HIS A 74 24.62 -31.16 -0.22
C HIS A 74 23.31 -31.83 -0.64
N ARG A 75 22.34 -31.89 0.27
CA ARG A 75 21.02 -32.45 -0.02
C ARG A 75 20.27 -31.53 -1.01
N PRO A 76 19.79 -32.05 -2.16
CA PRO A 76 19.17 -31.24 -3.21
C PRO A 76 17.89 -30.54 -2.74
N PHE A 77 17.17 -31.10 -1.74
CA PHE A 77 15.95 -30.55 -1.19
C PHE A 77 16.11 -29.08 -0.75
N TRP A 78 17.15 -28.75 -0.02
CA TRP A 78 17.36 -27.38 0.48
C TRP A 78 17.62 -26.38 -0.65
N GLY A 79 18.38 -26.76 -1.68
CA GLY A 79 18.63 -25.92 -2.83
C GLY A 79 17.34 -25.57 -3.61
N TYR A 80 16.51 -26.59 -3.87
CA TYR A 80 15.22 -26.38 -4.53
C TYR A 80 14.22 -25.64 -3.66
N PHE A 81 14.17 -25.92 -2.36
CA PHE A 81 13.31 -25.22 -1.40
C PHE A 81 13.62 -23.72 -1.37
N LEU A 82 14.89 -23.35 -1.21
CA LEU A 82 15.30 -21.94 -1.21
C LEU A 82 14.97 -21.23 -2.52
N ARG A 83 15.16 -21.93 -3.65
CA ARG A 83 14.81 -21.38 -4.96
C ARG A 83 13.31 -21.18 -5.12
N ALA A 84 12.50 -22.14 -4.71
CA ALA A 84 11.05 -22.06 -4.74
C ALA A 84 10.56 -20.91 -3.83
N THR A 85 11.09 -20.79 -2.62
CA THR A 85 10.74 -19.72 -1.68
C THR A 85 11.05 -18.34 -2.27
N ARG A 86 12.20 -18.17 -2.95
CA ARG A 86 12.53 -16.90 -3.61
C ARG A 86 11.55 -16.56 -4.72
N ILE A 87 11.17 -17.56 -5.54
CA ILE A 87 10.18 -17.35 -6.62
C ILE A 87 8.83 -16.95 -6.03
N ILE A 88 8.36 -17.67 -5.01
CA ILE A 88 7.10 -17.36 -4.33
C ILE A 88 7.13 -15.95 -3.74
N LEU A 89 8.23 -15.56 -3.11
CA LEU A 89 8.37 -14.23 -2.52
C LEU A 89 8.34 -13.11 -3.57
N VAL A 90 8.98 -13.32 -4.72
CA VAL A 90 8.90 -12.39 -5.86
C VAL A 90 7.48 -12.29 -6.40
N LEU A 91 6.78 -13.43 -6.55
CA LEU A 91 5.39 -13.44 -7.01
C LEU A 91 4.46 -12.73 -6.02
N LEU A 92 4.62 -12.96 -4.72
CA LEU A 92 3.86 -12.25 -3.69
C LEU A 92 4.12 -10.74 -3.72
N LEU A 93 5.39 -10.34 -3.93
CA LEU A 93 5.73 -8.93 -4.07
C LEU A 93 5.05 -8.31 -5.31
N LEU A 94 5.08 -8.99 -6.45
CA LEU A 94 4.40 -8.53 -7.66
C LEU A 94 2.89 -8.41 -7.47
N VAL A 95 2.26 -9.38 -6.80
CA VAL A 95 0.83 -9.33 -6.48
C VAL A 95 0.52 -8.17 -5.53
N ALA A 96 1.40 -7.89 -4.56
CA ALA A 96 1.24 -6.77 -3.63
C ALA A 96 1.41 -5.39 -4.31
N LEU A 97 2.14 -5.32 -5.43
CA LEU A 97 2.29 -4.08 -6.20
C LEU A 97 1.01 -3.66 -6.95
N ILE A 98 0.12 -4.60 -7.28
CA ILE A 98 -1.14 -4.30 -8.00
C ILE A 98 -2.06 -3.37 -7.18
N PRO A 99 -2.40 -3.70 -5.91
CA PRO A 99 -3.20 -2.79 -5.09
C PRO A 99 -2.44 -1.51 -4.72
N LEU A 100 -1.11 -1.57 -4.61
CA LEU A 100 -0.28 -0.40 -4.37
C LEU A 100 -0.33 0.58 -5.54
N ASP A 101 -0.27 0.08 -6.79
CA ASP A 101 -0.39 0.93 -7.99
C ASP A 101 -1.75 1.64 -8.02
N ARG A 102 -2.85 0.91 -7.80
CA ARG A 102 -4.18 1.51 -7.67
C ARG A 102 -4.25 2.53 -6.55
N TYR A 103 -3.72 2.18 -5.38
CA TYR A 103 -3.67 3.07 -4.23
C TYR A 103 -2.90 4.36 -4.54
N LEU A 104 -1.74 4.26 -5.19
CA LEU A 104 -0.94 5.41 -5.58
C LEU A 104 -1.64 6.26 -6.66
N GLN A 105 -2.32 5.64 -7.63
CA GLN A 105 -3.10 6.36 -8.63
C GLN A 105 -4.28 7.10 -8.01
N GLU A 106 -4.98 6.48 -7.07
CA GLU A 106 -6.14 7.07 -6.42
C GLU A 106 -5.80 8.13 -5.35
N HIS A 107 -4.63 8.02 -4.67
CA HIS A 107 -4.33 8.82 -3.48
C HIS A 107 -3.09 9.70 -3.58
N ALA A 108 -2.07 9.31 -4.35
CA ALA A 108 -0.81 10.06 -4.44
C ALA A 108 -0.71 10.88 -5.72
N PHE A 109 -1.29 10.41 -6.82
CA PHE A 109 -1.28 11.09 -8.11
C PHE A 109 -2.58 11.84 -8.42
N GLN A 110 -3.65 11.58 -7.69
CA GLN A 110 -4.73 12.53 -7.63
C GLN A 110 -4.24 13.71 -6.80
N SER A 111 -3.97 14.82 -7.51
CA SER A 111 -3.70 16.11 -6.90
C SER A 111 -4.69 16.34 -5.75
N PRO A 112 -4.27 16.96 -4.62
CA PRO A 112 -5.20 17.41 -3.59
C PRO A 112 -6.28 18.36 -4.12
N HIS A 113 -6.11 18.89 -5.32
CA HIS A 113 -7.19 19.41 -6.15
C HIS A 113 -7.97 18.24 -6.73
N PHE A 114 -8.81 17.69 -5.93
CA PHE A 114 -9.72 16.65 -6.34
C PHE A 114 -10.44 17.07 -7.63
N ARG A 115 -10.27 16.27 -8.70
CA ARG A 115 -11.10 16.38 -9.91
C ARG A 115 -12.60 16.19 -9.63
N GLY A 116 -12.99 15.78 -8.44
CA GLY A 116 -14.38 15.58 -8.05
C GLY A 116 -14.99 16.75 -7.29
N TRP A 117 -14.24 17.83 -7.08
CA TRP A 117 -14.83 19.05 -6.53
C TRP A 117 -15.10 20.14 -7.53
N ASP A 118 -15.07 19.83 -8.73
CA ASP A 118 -16.08 20.43 -9.53
C ASP A 118 -17.41 19.81 -9.07
N VAL A 119 -17.90 20.25 -7.90
CA VAL A 119 -19.28 20.06 -7.43
C VAL A 119 -20.24 20.43 -8.57
N TYR A 120 -19.75 21.20 -9.49
CA TYR A 120 -20.37 21.60 -10.72
C TYR A 120 -20.30 20.56 -11.83
N ALA A 121 -19.26 19.74 -11.84
CA ALA A 121 -18.97 18.73 -12.85
C ALA A 121 -19.18 17.30 -12.33
N SER A 122 -19.70 17.12 -11.13
CA SER A 122 -20.02 15.79 -10.62
C SER A 122 -21.23 15.25 -11.37
N ASP A 123 -20.95 14.53 -12.45
CA ASP A 123 -21.86 13.71 -13.22
C ASP A 123 -22.57 12.60 -12.41
N SER A 124 -22.38 12.57 -11.10
CA SER A 124 -22.96 11.57 -10.19
C SER A 124 -24.48 11.72 -10.06
N TYR A 125 -25.04 12.83 -10.45
CA TYR A 125 -26.48 13.05 -10.49
C TYR A 125 -26.88 13.62 -11.85
N GLY A 126 -27.00 12.77 -12.84
CA GLY A 126 -27.64 13.06 -14.12
C GLY A 126 -27.36 14.43 -14.75
N GLU A 127 -26.94 14.40 -15.96
CA GLU A 127 -26.63 15.48 -16.87
C GLU A 127 -27.34 16.82 -16.56
N ASN A 128 -26.54 17.90 -16.40
CA ASN A 128 -26.96 19.30 -16.50
C ASN A 128 -27.81 19.92 -15.38
N VAL A 129 -27.52 19.62 -14.11
CA VAL A 129 -28.11 20.46 -13.05
C VAL A 129 -27.36 21.80 -13.04
N ASN A 130 -28.11 22.88 -13.34
CA ASN A 130 -27.56 24.22 -13.29
C ASN A 130 -27.34 24.61 -11.80
N ARG A 131 -26.09 24.79 -11.42
CA ARG A 131 -25.68 25.09 -10.02
C ARG A 131 -24.94 26.40 -9.96
N THR A 132 -25.34 27.28 -9.05
CA THR A 132 -24.65 28.53 -8.78
C THR A 132 -23.89 28.43 -7.49
N LEU A 133 -22.57 28.68 -7.52
CA LEU A 133 -21.70 28.74 -6.33
C LEU A 133 -22.03 29.98 -5.52
N LEU A 134 -22.34 29.79 -4.26
CA LEU A 134 -22.58 30.88 -3.31
C LEU A 134 -21.38 31.12 -2.41
N HIS A 135 -20.73 30.06 -1.94
CA HIS A 135 -19.61 30.15 -1.02
C HIS A 135 -18.64 28.96 -1.18
N ILE A 136 -17.36 29.21 -1.03
CA ILE A 136 -16.30 28.19 -0.97
C ILE A 136 -15.26 28.55 0.08
N SER A 137 -14.87 27.59 0.91
CA SER A 137 -13.83 27.76 1.91
C SER A 137 -13.02 26.47 2.12
N GLU A 138 -11.82 26.63 2.68
CA GLU A 138 -10.96 25.54 3.14
C GLU A 138 -10.79 25.66 4.67
N PRO A 139 -11.70 25.09 5.44
CA PRO A 139 -11.75 25.35 6.89
C PRO A 139 -10.50 24.90 7.63
N GLY A 140 -9.89 23.77 7.22
CA GLY A 140 -8.71 23.21 7.86
C GLY A 140 -8.88 22.81 9.33
N CYS A 141 -10.09 22.93 9.90
CA CYS A 141 -10.37 22.52 11.27
C CYS A 141 -10.33 21.00 11.40
N ALA A 142 -9.87 20.50 12.56
CA ALA A 142 -9.70 19.08 12.80
C ALA A 142 -9.99 18.71 14.25
N PHE A 143 -10.37 17.46 14.48
CA PHE A 143 -10.44 16.83 15.80
C PHE A 143 -9.89 15.40 15.75
N GLU A 144 -9.63 14.81 16.92
CA GLU A 144 -9.17 13.41 17.03
C GLU A 144 -10.20 12.58 17.80
N SER A 145 -10.60 11.44 17.22
CA SER A 145 -11.45 10.45 17.88
C SER A 145 -11.08 9.05 17.46
N ASP A 146 -11.02 8.11 18.41
CA ASP A 146 -10.75 6.67 18.20
C ASP A 146 -9.46 6.37 17.42
N GLY A 147 -8.45 7.25 17.51
CA GLY A 147 -7.19 7.16 16.80
C GLY A 147 -7.26 7.61 15.34
N TYR A 148 -8.37 8.22 14.94
CA TYR A 148 -8.53 8.93 13.68
C TYR A 148 -8.39 10.44 13.90
N THR A 149 -7.74 11.10 12.94
CA THR A 149 -7.76 12.56 12.80
C THR A 149 -8.75 12.91 11.70
N PHE A 150 -9.83 13.59 12.06
CA PHE A 150 -10.84 14.09 11.15
C PHE A 150 -10.53 15.54 10.79
N THR A 151 -10.40 15.84 9.50
CA THR A 151 -10.08 17.19 9.03
C THR A 151 -11.09 17.63 7.99
N ALA A 152 -11.77 18.74 8.22
CA ALA A 152 -12.58 19.40 7.20
C ALA A 152 -11.66 20.08 6.18
N THR A 153 -11.60 19.55 4.99
CA THR A 153 -10.66 20.02 3.95
C THR A 153 -11.27 21.07 3.04
N LYS A 154 -12.57 21.00 2.81
CA LYS A 154 -13.29 21.93 1.96
C LYS A 154 -14.76 22.03 2.34
N ALA A 155 -15.33 23.22 2.25
CA ALA A 155 -16.76 23.46 2.41
C ALA A 155 -17.27 24.32 1.25
N VAL A 156 -18.46 23.99 0.76
CA VAL A 156 -19.07 24.66 -0.39
C VAL A 156 -20.56 24.85 -0.13
N VAL A 157 -21.09 26.01 -0.46
CA VAL A 157 -22.53 26.29 -0.51
C VAL A 157 -22.89 26.61 -1.95
N PHE A 158 -23.87 25.91 -2.51
CA PHE A 158 -24.34 26.13 -3.86
C PHE A 158 -25.86 26.06 -3.94
N ARG A 159 -26.42 26.77 -4.89
CA ARG A 159 -27.83 26.73 -5.23
C ARG A 159 -28.06 25.85 -6.44
N GLU A 160 -28.97 24.90 -6.33
CA GLU A 160 -29.48 24.09 -7.43
C GLU A 160 -30.70 24.76 -8.03
N GLU A 161 -30.56 25.38 -9.19
CA GLU A 161 -31.62 26.19 -9.79
C GLU A 161 -32.85 25.34 -10.21
N GLU A 162 -32.61 24.09 -10.62
CA GLU A 162 -33.68 23.18 -11.04
C GLU A 162 -34.65 22.84 -9.89
N TYR A 163 -34.09 22.72 -8.67
CA TYR A 163 -34.87 22.35 -7.47
C TYR A 163 -35.16 23.52 -6.56
N ASP A 164 -34.69 24.73 -6.92
CA ASP A 164 -34.75 25.96 -6.09
C ASP A 164 -34.32 25.73 -4.66
N ARG A 165 -33.22 24.96 -4.49
CA ARG A 165 -32.73 24.58 -3.18
C ARG A 165 -31.26 24.94 -3.03
N THR A 166 -30.87 25.36 -1.81
CA THR A 166 -29.48 25.59 -1.43
C THR A 166 -28.94 24.36 -0.72
N THR A 167 -27.76 23.92 -1.09
CA THR A 167 -27.09 22.76 -0.49
C THR A 167 -25.74 23.19 0.07
N PHE A 168 -25.52 22.87 1.33
CA PHE A 168 -24.18 22.91 1.94
C PHE A 168 -23.50 21.54 1.77
N GLN A 169 -22.23 21.53 1.43
CA GLN A 169 -21.44 20.31 1.29
C GLN A 169 -20.07 20.49 1.93
N CYS A 170 -19.64 19.54 2.74
CA CYS A 170 -18.35 19.54 3.39
C CYS A 170 -17.60 18.22 3.15
N ARG A 171 -16.32 18.32 2.84
CA ARG A 171 -15.45 17.17 2.70
C ARG A 171 -14.59 16.98 3.93
N ILE A 172 -14.65 15.78 4.49
CA ILE A 172 -13.90 15.39 5.67
C ILE A 172 -12.93 14.29 5.30
N ARG A 173 -11.66 14.48 5.63
CA ARG A 173 -10.63 13.44 5.58
C ARG A 173 -10.49 12.81 6.95
N ALA A 174 -10.69 11.50 7.06
CA ALA A 174 -10.44 10.71 8.24
C ALA A 174 -9.12 9.95 8.08
N PHE A 175 -8.08 10.35 8.79
CA PHE A 175 -6.75 9.75 8.72
C PHE A 175 -6.48 8.88 9.95
N ASN A 176 -5.96 7.65 9.74
CA ASN A 176 -5.46 6.79 10.80
C ASN A 176 -4.10 6.20 10.39
N PRO A 177 -3.04 6.36 11.19
CA PRO A 177 -1.72 5.84 10.86
C PRO A 177 -1.64 4.31 10.90
N ARG A 178 -2.66 3.63 11.42
CA ARG A 178 -2.71 2.16 11.55
C ARG A 178 -3.44 1.55 10.35
N PRO A 179 -2.75 0.82 9.45
CA PRO A 179 -3.39 0.24 8.26
C PRO A 179 -4.40 -0.87 8.58
N TRP A 180 -4.42 -1.36 9.81
CA TRP A 180 -5.38 -2.36 10.30
C TRP A 180 -6.54 -1.76 11.13
N ALA A 181 -6.65 -0.43 11.18
CA ALA A 181 -7.76 0.21 11.88
C ALA A 181 -9.10 -0.23 11.26
N VAL A 182 -10.05 -0.56 12.11
CA VAL A 182 -11.39 -0.91 11.68
C VAL A 182 -12.05 0.36 11.12
N ARG A 183 -12.48 0.31 9.86
CA ARG A 183 -13.24 1.39 9.25
C ARG A 183 -14.54 1.58 10.00
N THR A 184 -14.84 2.82 10.29
CA THR A 184 -16.09 3.20 10.94
C THR A 184 -16.99 3.83 9.88
N GLU A 185 -18.29 3.57 9.94
CA GLU A 185 -19.29 4.26 9.12
C GLU A 185 -19.46 5.70 9.64
N VAL A 186 -18.44 6.51 9.39
CA VAL A 186 -18.27 7.84 9.96
C VAL A 186 -19.44 8.75 9.62
N GLY A 187 -19.96 8.68 8.40
CA GLY A 187 -21.06 9.53 7.92
C GLY A 187 -22.32 9.45 8.77
N ASN A 188 -22.57 8.31 9.41
CA ASN A 188 -23.79 8.09 10.18
C ASN A 188 -23.81 8.79 11.54
N TRP A 189 -22.67 9.27 12.02
CA TRP A 189 -22.51 9.81 13.38
C TRP A 189 -22.40 11.34 13.43
N PHE A 190 -22.36 12.01 12.28
CA PHE A 190 -22.35 13.45 12.21
C PHE A 190 -23.76 14.03 12.29
N TRP A 191 -23.96 14.93 13.24
CA TRP A 191 -25.08 15.87 13.27
C TRP A 191 -24.53 17.29 13.22
N ALA A 192 -25.36 18.28 12.96
CA ALA A 192 -24.89 19.65 12.84
C ALA A 192 -25.87 20.66 13.45
N GLU A 193 -25.35 21.85 13.77
CA GLU A 193 -26.12 23.05 14.07
C GLU A 193 -25.55 24.24 13.28
N ASP A 194 -26.39 25.19 12.95
CA ASP A 194 -26.00 26.41 12.26
C ASP A 194 -26.15 27.67 13.08
N SER A 195 -25.76 28.84 12.53
CA SER A 195 -25.86 30.16 13.18
C SER A 195 -27.29 30.61 13.47
N LEU A 196 -28.27 30.03 12.82
CA LEU A 196 -29.68 30.29 13.02
C LEU A 196 -30.32 29.41 14.10
N GLY A 197 -29.53 28.46 14.67
CA GLY A 197 -29.98 27.52 15.68
C GLY A 197 -30.79 26.35 15.14
N ILE A 198 -30.67 26.07 13.86
CA ILE A 198 -31.29 24.90 13.25
C ILE A 198 -30.44 23.66 13.56
N TYR A 199 -31.09 22.59 14.03
CA TYR A 199 -30.47 21.30 14.30
C TYR A 199 -30.68 20.35 13.14
N TYR A 200 -29.58 19.78 12.63
CA TYR A 200 -29.53 18.78 11.55
C TYR A 200 -29.20 17.41 12.12
N TYR A 201 -30.15 16.52 12.06
CA TYR A 201 -30.04 15.18 12.64
C TYR A 201 -29.02 14.32 11.89
N SER A 202 -28.32 13.47 12.60
CA SER A 202 -27.45 12.46 11.97
C SER A 202 -28.28 11.44 11.17
N GLN A 203 -27.64 10.73 10.23
CA GLN A 203 -28.31 9.64 9.52
C GLN A 203 -28.81 8.55 10.49
N TYR A 204 -28.06 8.28 11.55
CA TYR A 204 -28.45 7.33 12.57
C TYR A 204 -29.73 7.77 13.31
N GLU A 205 -29.83 9.03 13.71
CA GLU A 205 -31.01 9.57 14.36
C GLU A 205 -32.19 9.66 13.41
N THR A 206 -31.95 10.01 12.14
CA THR A 206 -32.98 10.08 11.10
C THR A 206 -33.58 8.68 10.81
N ALA A 207 -32.76 7.64 10.81
CA ALA A 207 -33.23 6.26 10.63
C ALA A 207 -34.12 5.76 11.80
N GLN A 208 -33.96 6.37 12.99
CA GLN A 208 -34.81 6.07 14.15
C GLN A 208 -36.05 6.99 14.27
N ASN A 209 -36.08 8.09 13.53
CA ASN A 209 -37.16 9.06 13.55
C ASN A 209 -38.15 8.76 12.42
N GLU A 210 -39.45 8.71 12.75
CA GLU A 210 -40.51 8.47 11.76
C GLU A 210 -40.85 9.70 10.90
N ASP A 211 -40.25 10.88 11.15
CA ASP A 211 -40.52 12.10 10.38
C ASP A 211 -39.38 12.40 9.37
N PRO A 212 -39.57 12.08 8.08
CA PRO A 212 -38.58 12.31 7.03
C PRO A 212 -38.39 13.80 6.67
N ARG A 213 -39.16 14.71 7.24
CA ARG A 213 -39.10 16.16 6.95
C ARG A 213 -38.08 16.89 7.83
N LYS A 214 -37.52 16.22 8.82
CA LYS A 214 -36.50 16.83 9.67
C LYS A 214 -35.22 17.07 8.88
N PRO A 215 -34.61 18.27 9.04
CA PRO A 215 -33.35 18.55 8.38
C PRO A 215 -32.27 17.59 8.89
N SER A 216 -31.48 17.05 8.00
CA SER A 216 -30.48 16.03 8.34
C SER A 216 -29.16 16.27 7.64
N VAL A 217 -28.10 15.82 8.30
CA VAL A 217 -26.79 15.62 7.69
C VAL A 217 -26.80 14.27 6.98
N ASN A 218 -26.51 14.28 5.70
CA ASN A 218 -26.29 13.07 4.93
C ASN A 218 -24.79 12.92 4.66
N GLY A 219 -24.30 11.71 4.56
CA GLY A 219 -22.86 11.49 4.31
C GLY A 219 -22.58 10.14 3.71
N TRP A 220 -21.59 10.09 2.85
CA TRP A 220 -21.06 8.84 2.29
C TRP A 220 -19.53 8.88 2.19
N ALA A 221 -18.92 7.70 2.08
CA ALA A 221 -17.51 7.59 1.74
C ALA A 221 -17.32 7.82 0.23
N VAL A 222 -16.46 8.79 -0.11
CA VAL A 222 -16.09 9.10 -1.50
C VAL A 222 -14.90 8.27 -1.93
N THR A 223 -13.90 8.17 -1.05
CA THR A 223 -12.71 7.33 -1.26
C THR A 223 -12.38 6.58 0.01
N GLU A 224 -11.94 5.34 -0.17
CA GLU A 224 -11.50 4.50 0.92
C GLU A 224 -10.05 4.09 0.68
N GLY A 225 -9.16 4.45 1.60
CA GLY A 225 -7.73 4.18 1.53
C GLY A 225 -7.22 3.35 2.72
N VAL A 226 -5.95 2.98 2.67
CA VAL A 226 -5.32 2.20 3.76
C VAL A 226 -5.16 3.05 5.03
N PHE A 227 -4.83 4.33 4.87
CA PHE A 227 -4.55 5.25 5.99
C PHE A 227 -5.54 6.39 6.10
N ALA A 228 -6.29 6.67 5.05
CA ALA A 228 -7.24 7.77 5.06
C ALA A 228 -8.44 7.46 4.18
N ASP A 229 -9.62 7.76 4.72
CA ASP A 229 -10.87 7.77 4.00
C ASP A 229 -11.33 9.20 3.81
N THR A 230 -12.05 9.46 2.72
CA THR A 230 -12.65 10.76 2.48
C THR A 230 -14.16 10.61 2.47
N TYR A 231 -14.83 11.44 3.27
CA TYR A 231 -16.28 11.49 3.39
C TYR A 231 -16.79 12.81 2.85
N GLU A 232 -17.94 12.80 2.22
CA GLU A 232 -18.71 13.97 1.94
C GLU A 232 -19.94 14.02 2.86
N LEU A 233 -20.11 15.13 3.53
CA LEU A 233 -21.31 15.46 4.29
C LEU A 233 -22.05 16.55 3.57
N TRP A 234 -23.38 16.45 3.48
CA TRP A 234 -24.20 17.51 2.89
C TRP A 234 -25.50 17.73 3.68
N ILE A 235 -25.95 18.97 3.60
CA ILE A 235 -27.21 19.44 4.18
C ILE A 235 -28.02 20.04 3.02
N ASN A 236 -29.20 19.50 2.77
CA ASN A 236 -30.14 20.05 1.81
C ASN A 236 -30.98 21.15 2.45
N ASP A 237 -31.51 22.05 1.62
CA ASP A 237 -32.33 23.20 2.04
C ASP A 237 -31.60 24.04 3.12
N PHE A 238 -30.30 24.22 2.91
CA PHE A 238 -29.43 24.96 3.83
C PHE A 238 -29.77 26.46 3.77
N PRO A 239 -30.01 27.11 4.93
CA PRO A 239 -30.32 28.51 4.95
C PRO A 239 -29.09 29.40 4.75
N ASP A 240 -29.29 30.71 4.68
CA ASP A 240 -28.19 31.68 4.65
C ASP A 240 -27.64 31.86 6.08
N ALA A 241 -26.76 30.94 6.45
CA ALA A 241 -26.15 30.87 7.76
C ALA A 241 -24.68 31.29 7.71
N ASP A 242 -24.21 31.98 8.77
CA ASP A 242 -22.83 32.47 8.87
C ASP A 242 -21.82 31.39 9.19
N TRP A 243 -22.24 30.31 9.84
CA TRP A 243 -21.39 29.18 10.20
C TRP A 243 -22.19 27.91 10.38
N VAL A 244 -21.47 26.76 10.28
CA VAL A 244 -21.99 25.43 10.60
C VAL A 244 -21.01 24.74 11.55
N LYS A 245 -21.56 24.10 12.60
CA LYS A 245 -20.81 23.20 13.47
C LYS A 245 -21.25 21.76 13.17
N PHE A 246 -20.34 20.92 12.79
CA PHE A 246 -20.53 19.47 12.74
C PHE A 246 -20.06 18.86 14.04
N HIS A 247 -20.90 18.09 14.66
CA HIS A 247 -20.62 17.32 15.85
C HIS A 247 -20.48 15.85 15.48
N TYR A 248 -19.47 15.20 16.01
CA TYR A 248 -19.26 13.77 15.92
C TYR A 248 -19.47 13.14 17.27
N THR A 249 -20.64 12.51 17.45
CA THR A 249 -21.02 11.93 18.74
C THR A 249 -20.96 10.42 18.68
N ARG A 250 -19.96 9.84 19.30
CA ARG A 250 -19.77 8.39 19.39
C ARG A 250 -19.26 8.01 20.77
N ASP A 251 -19.81 6.93 21.34
CA ASP A 251 -19.39 6.36 22.63
C ASP A 251 -19.34 7.40 23.79
N GLY A 252 -20.26 8.37 23.77
CA GLY A 252 -20.39 9.40 24.80
C GLY A 252 -19.37 10.54 24.71
N ARG A 253 -18.63 10.63 23.61
CA ARG A 253 -17.77 11.77 23.26
C ARG A 253 -18.47 12.62 22.24
N ASP A 254 -18.29 13.92 22.35
CA ASP A 254 -18.79 14.91 21.41
C ASP A 254 -17.60 15.78 20.97
N GLU A 255 -17.18 15.59 19.74
CA GLU A 255 -16.10 16.32 19.09
C GLU A 255 -16.70 17.18 17.98
N MET A 256 -16.09 18.33 17.64
CA MET A 256 -16.70 19.24 16.68
C MET A 256 -15.75 19.80 15.65
N LEU A 257 -16.32 20.09 14.46
CA LEU A 257 -15.71 20.87 13.40
C LEU A 257 -16.50 22.17 13.24
N PHE A 258 -15.84 23.30 13.41
CA PHE A 258 -16.44 24.62 13.18
C PHE A 258 -16.06 25.13 11.80
N ILE A 259 -17.04 25.46 11.00
CA ILE A 259 -16.89 25.96 9.64
C ILE A 259 -17.50 27.35 9.54
N ASP A 260 -16.63 28.35 9.38
CA ASP A 260 -17.01 29.74 9.14
C ASP A 260 -17.33 29.93 7.64
N LEU A 261 -18.48 30.50 7.36
CA LEU A 261 -18.98 30.79 6.01
C LEU A 261 -18.94 32.30 5.69
N THR A 262 -18.50 33.15 6.63
CA THR A 262 -18.48 34.62 6.45
C THR A 262 -17.28 35.08 5.61
N GLY A 263 -16.21 34.32 5.55
CA GLY A 263 -14.91 34.74 4.97
C GLY A 263 -14.56 34.18 3.58
N GLY A 264 -15.47 33.49 2.90
CA GLY A 264 -15.19 32.84 1.62
C GLY A 264 -15.31 33.76 0.41
N GLU A 265 -14.59 33.44 -0.65
CA GLU A 265 -14.75 34.12 -1.95
C GLU A 265 -16.12 33.73 -2.53
N ALA A 266 -16.95 34.76 -2.76
CA ALA A 266 -18.12 34.61 -3.62
C ALA A 266 -17.63 34.52 -5.07
N GLY A 267 -17.94 33.42 -5.76
CA GLY A 267 -17.56 33.18 -7.15
C GLY A 267 -18.39 34.01 -8.12
#